data_22746582823f3ba1a82910d5c6b86140
#
_entry.id   22746582823f3ba1a82910d5c6b86140
#
_cell.length_a   1.000
_cell.length_b   1.000
_cell.length_c   1.000
_cell.angle_alpha   90.00
_cell.angle_beta   90.00
_cell.angle_gamma   90.00
#
_symmetry.space_group_name_H-M   'P 1'
#
loop_
_entity.id
_entity.type
_entity.pdbx_description
1 polymer ?
#
loop_
_entity_poly.entity_id
_entity_poly.type
_entity_poly.pdbx_seq_one_letter_code
_entity_poly.pdbx_strand_id
1 'polypeptide(L)'
;MENAPEKENTTFPRLYAGAPAANGGRRIVFAPWPMLEPAEGRANADAAAAVREALMRCIARGESPVLCLYAGEDPTWFTAKGGWLAEDNLRCFLRYAGRAARAFGHLTDEYITFFEPNELVWKKSANRNLRLRFKMLSHMACAHVRAVKLVRDTRAQRQLPETRLGFVLRMYPAIELRRGLLRGDNAATASAYEILPLLAMARGEFLPPLRNTLRIRPGSWADFVAVSGGGDEEKRRYCCRAAATLTETETWEVVDGREDG
;
A
#
# COMPACT_ATOMS: atom_id res chain seq x y z
N MET A 1 3.79 49.93 1.59
CA MET A 1 4.61 48.69 1.60
C MET A 1 3.67 47.60 2.06
N GLU A 2 3.06 46.97 1.10
CA GLU A 2 2.11 45.84 1.33
C GLU A 2 2.90 44.55 1.52
N ASN A 3 2.80 43.92 2.69
CA ASN A 3 3.38 42.63 2.96
C ASN A 3 2.71 41.57 2.08
N ALA A 4 3.47 40.98 1.16
CA ALA A 4 3.05 39.78 0.47
C ALA A 4 2.81 38.67 1.48
N PRO A 5 1.71 37.87 1.34
CA PRO A 5 1.47 36.77 2.24
C PRO A 5 2.60 35.73 2.12
N GLU A 6 3.20 35.39 3.27
CA GLU A 6 4.11 34.24 3.39
C GLU A 6 3.42 33.00 2.78
N LYS A 7 4.07 32.44 1.79
CA LYS A 7 3.69 31.12 1.27
C LYS A 7 3.80 30.15 2.43
N GLU A 8 2.67 29.68 2.95
CA GLU A 8 2.61 28.55 3.84
C GLU A 8 3.45 27.43 3.23
N ASN A 9 4.53 27.09 3.93
CA ASN A 9 5.43 26.02 3.56
C ASN A 9 4.66 24.70 3.79
N THR A 10 3.91 24.27 2.76
CA THR A 10 3.15 23.02 2.80
C THR A 10 4.17 21.90 2.82
N THR A 11 4.58 21.49 4.03
CA THR A 11 5.48 20.35 4.23
C THR A 11 4.73 19.10 3.75
N PHE A 12 5.07 18.64 2.55
CA PHE A 12 4.54 17.39 2.03
C PHE A 12 4.96 16.25 2.97
N PRO A 13 4.04 15.37 3.38
CA PRO A 13 4.39 14.19 4.17
C PRO A 13 5.45 13.38 3.43
N ARG A 14 6.26 12.63 4.18
CA ARG A 14 7.35 11.80 3.66
C ARG A 14 6.96 11.09 2.36
N LEU A 15 7.49 11.55 1.23
CA LEU A 15 7.19 10.97 -0.08
C LEU A 15 8.03 9.71 -0.39
N TYR A 16 8.99 9.37 0.45
CA TYR A 16 9.94 8.29 0.15
C TYR A 16 10.07 7.26 1.25
N ALA A 17 10.13 5.99 0.87
CA ALA A 17 10.71 4.92 1.65
C ALA A 17 11.69 4.13 0.77
N GLY A 18 12.76 3.61 1.37
CA GLY A 18 13.78 2.86 0.65
C GLY A 18 13.44 1.38 0.54
N ALA A 19 13.89 0.76 -0.55
CA ALA A 19 14.15 -0.67 -0.60
C ALA A 19 15.69 -0.87 -0.57
N PRO A 20 16.21 -1.97 0.03
CA PRO A 20 17.64 -2.21 0.09
C PRO A 20 18.27 -2.27 -1.32
N ALA A 21 19.52 -1.85 -1.42
CA ALA A 21 20.29 -1.94 -2.67
C ALA A 21 20.33 -3.35 -3.27
N ALA A 22 20.21 -4.39 -2.44
CA ALA A 22 20.11 -5.79 -2.84
C ALA A 22 18.88 -6.08 -3.74
N ASN A 23 17.86 -5.22 -3.74
CA ASN A 23 16.64 -5.36 -4.53
C ASN A 23 16.62 -4.45 -5.77
N GLY A 24 17.76 -4.16 -6.34
CA GLY A 24 17.85 -3.42 -7.60
C GLY A 24 17.62 -1.91 -7.49
N GLY A 25 17.90 -1.30 -6.33
CA GLY A 25 17.81 0.16 -6.16
C GLY A 25 16.37 0.72 -6.25
N ARG A 26 15.38 -0.07 -5.88
CA ARG A 26 13.98 0.38 -5.85
C ARG A 26 13.77 1.46 -4.81
N ARG A 27 13.02 2.50 -5.18
CA ARG A 27 12.62 3.58 -4.29
C ARG A 27 11.10 3.70 -4.28
N ILE A 28 10.48 3.53 -3.11
CA ILE A 28 9.04 3.71 -2.96
C ILE A 28 8.74 5.21 -2.93
N VAL A 29 7.88 5.66 -3.83
CA VAL A 29 7.32 7.00 -3.87
C VAL A 29 5.85 6.92 -3.48
N PHE A 30 5.47 7.60 -2.42
CA PHE A 30 4.07 7.60 -1.96
C PHE A 30 3.24 8.59 -2.77
N ALA A 31 2.06 8.14 -3.23
CA ALA A 31 1.04 8.99 -3.81
C ALA A 31 0.01 9.34 -2.73
N PRO A 32 0.06 10.52 -2.10
CA PRO A 32 -0.80 10.87 -0.96
C PRO A 32 -2.23 11.13 -1.43
N TRP A 33 -3.10 10.13 -1.30
CA TRP A 33 -4.49 10.22 -1.78
C TRP A 33 -5.24 11.47 -1.28
N PRO A 34 -5.18 11.85 0.03
CA PRO A 34 -5.86 13.05 0.50
C PRO A 34 -5.43 14.34 -0.21
N MET A 35 -4.16 14.41 -0.59
CA MET A 35 -3.60 15.58 -1.29
C MET A 35 -3.92 15.56 -2.79
N LEU A 36 -3.87 14.38 -3.41
CA LEU A 36 -4.16 14.21 -4.84
C LEU A 36 -5.66 14.34 -5.15
N GLU A 37 -6.52 14.02 -4.19
CA GLU A 37 -7.98 14.13 -4.29
C GLU A 37 -8.57 14.73 -2.99
N PRO A 38 -8.37 16.04 -2.73
CA PRO A 38 -8.79 16.69 -1.48
C PRO A 38 -10.32 16.76 -1.30
N ALA A 39 -11.08 16.69 -2.39
CA ALA A 39 -12.51 16.50 -2.39
C ALA A 39 -12.87 15.41 -3.39
N GLU A 40 -14.00 14.72 -3.18
CA GLU A 40 -14.39 13.59 -4.02
C GLU A 40 -14.43 13.97 -5.51
N GLY A 41 -13.64 13.27 -6.29
CA GLY A 41 -13.56 13.49 -7.73
C GLY A 41 -12.71 14.70 -8.16
N ARG A 42 -12.25 15.56 -7.27
CA ARG A 42 -11.42 16.73 -7.59
C ARG A 42 -9.94 16.39 -7.51
N ALA A 43 -9.27 16.47 -8.65
CA ALA A 43 -7.83 16.30 -8.69
C ALA A 43 -7.12 17.59 -8.26
N ASN A 44 -5.97 17.46 -7.57
CA ASN A 44 -5.08 18.54 -7.22
C ASN A 44 -3.82 18.49 -8.12
N ALA A 45 -3.67 19.47 -8.97
CA ALA A 45 -2.58 19.55 -9.95
C ALA A 45 -1.22 19.75 -9.28
N ASP A 46 -1.14 20.54 -8.21
CA ASP A 46 0.11 20.84 -7.50
C ASP A 46 0.63 19.60 -6.76
N ALA A 47 -0.26 18.88 -6.09
CA ALA A 47 0.08 17.61 -5.47
C ALA A 47 0.54 16.57 -6.53
N ALA A 48 -0.11 16.53 -7.69
CA ALA A 48 0.31 15.66 -8.78
C ALA A 48 1.68 16.08 -9.36
N ALA A 49 1.97 17.38 -9.43
CA ALA A 49 3.29 17.87 -9.84
C ALA A 49 4.38 17.46 -8.86
N ALA A 50 4.14 17.55 -7.55
CA ALA A 50 5.08 17.12 -6.51
C ALA A 50 5.40 15.61 -6.59
N VAL A 51 4.39 14.76 -6.76
CA VAL A 51 4.60 13.30 -6.96
C VAL A 51 5.40 13.03 -8.23
N ARG A 52 5.08 13.72 -9.33
CA ARG A 52 5.84 13.59 -10.59
C ARG A 52 7.30 13.97 -10.41
N GLU A 53 7.58 15.08 -9.73
CA GLU A 53 8.94 15.51 -9.44
C GLU A 53 9.69 14.50 -8.57
N ALA A 54 9.03 13.91 -7.58
CA ALA A 54 9.59 12.85 -6.75
C ALA A 54 10.01 11.63 -7.59
N LEU A 55 9.14 11.17 -8.50
CA LEU A 55 9.45 10.07 -9.41
C LEU A 55 10.61 10.40 -10.35
N MET A 56 10.62 11.61 -10.91
CA MET A 56 11.71 12.07 -11.78
C MET A 56 13.05 12.17 -11.04
N ARG A 57 13.05 12.60 -9.78
CA ARG A 57 14.28 12.60 -8.96
C ARG A 57 14.83 11.20 -8.71
N CYS A 58 13.98 10.20 -8.50
CA CYS A 58 14.42 8.80 -8.40
C CYS A 58 15.10 8.35 -9.70
N ILE A 59 14.45 8.58 -10.83
CA ILE A 59 15.00 8.22 -12.15
C ILE A 59 16.35 8.92 -12.40
N ALA A 60 16.47 10.21 -12.07
CA ALA A 60 17.71 10.98 -12.23
C ALA A 60 18.86 10.47 -11.36
N ARG A 61 18.54 9.78 -10.24
CA ARG A 61 19.54 9.11 -9.38
C ARG A 61 19.86 7.69 -9.83
N GLY A 62 19.28 7.20 -10.91
CA GLY A 62 19.43 5.82 -11.37
C GLY A 62 18.66 4.80 -10.51
N GLU A 63 17.72 5.26 -9.71
CA GLU A 63 16.84 4.41 -8.92
C GLU A 63 15.59 4.02 -9.72
N SER A 64 15.01 2.84 -9.43
CA SER A 64 13.74 2.38 -10.00
C SER A 64 12.58 2.82 -9.11
N PRO A 65 11.76 3.80 -9.51
CA PRO A 65 10.65 4.27 -8.70
C PRO A 65 9.53 3.21 -8.64
N VAL A 66 9.01 2.97 -7.44
CA VAL A 66 7.82 2.14 -7.17
C VAL A 66 6.73 3.04 -6.63
N LEU A 67 5.61 3.20 -7.34
CA LEU A 67 4.53 4.08 -6.91
C LEU A 67 3.61 3.39 -5.91
N CYS A 68 3.60 3.87 -4.66
CA CYS A 68 2.68 3.39 -3.64
C CYS A 68 1.38 4.18 -3.65
N LEU A 69 0.26 3.50 -3.93
CA LEU A 69 -1.04 4.14 -4.06
C LEU A 69 -1.71 4.44 -2.72
N TYR A 70 -1.46 3.62 -1.69
CA TYR A 70 -2.11 3.82 -0.39
C TYR A 70 -1.22 3.38 0.78
N ALA A 71 -0.94 4.33 1.66
CA ALA A 71 -0.12 4.13 2.87
C ALA A 71 -0.85 4.49 4.18
N GLY A 72 -2.17 4.50 4.16
CA GLY A 72 -2.99 4.63 5.37
C GLY A 72 -3.66 5.98 5.59
N GLU A 73 -3.36 6.98 4.79
CA GLU A 73 -4.02 8.28 4.87
C GLU A 73 -5.29 8.29 4.02
N ASP A 74 -6.42 8.50 4.68
CA ASP A 74 -7.72 8.60 4.02
C ASP A 74 -8.08 10.07 3.78
N PRO A 75 -8.66 10.43 2.60
CA PRO A 75 -9.31 11.71 2.44
C PRO A 75 -10.45 11.88 3.45
N THR A 76 -10.63 13.09 3.99
CA THR A 76 -11.67 13.37 4.97
C THR A 76 -13.07 13.04 4.46
N TRP A 77 -13.35 13.34 3.19
CA TRP A 77 -14.60 13.01 2.52
C TRP A 77 -14.84 11.50 2.40
N PHE A 78 -13.76 10.69 2.23
CA PHE A 78 -13.85 9.24 2.18
C PHE A 78 -14.19 8.66 3.57
N THR A 79 -13.52 9.15 4.61
CA THR A 79 -13.81 8.78 6.00
C THR A 79 -15.23 9.15 6.41
N ALA A 80 -15.70 10.34 6.04
CA ALA A 80 -17.06 10.80 6.31
C ALA A 80 -18.14 9.90 5.67
N LYS A 81 -17.81 9.20 4.58
CA LYS A 81 -18.68 8.21 3.91
C LYS A 81 -18.56 6.79 4.48
N GLY A 82 -17.89 6.61 5.63
CA GLY A 82 -17.68 5.31 6.27
C GLY A 82 -16.36 4.63 5.89
N GLY A 83 -15.49 5.27 5.12
CA GLY A 83 -14.14 4.81 4.81
C GLY A 83 -14.11 3.38 4.26
N TRP A 84 -13.15 2.60 4.70
CA TRP A 84 -12.98 1.19 4.30
C TRP A 84 -14.04 0.23 4.87
N LEU A 85 -14.94 0.70 5.75
CA LEU A 85 -16.05 -0.13 6.24
C LEU A 85 -17.25 -0.14 5.30
N ALA A 86 -17.35 0.82 4.38
CA ALA A 86 -18.41 0.89 3.38
C ALA A 86 -17.93 0.28 2.07
N GLU A 87 -18.56 -0.80 1.62
CA GLU A 87 -18.18 -1.53 0.39
C GLU A 87 -18.28 -0.63 -0.85
N ASP A 88 -19.30 0.21 -0.94
CA ASP A 88 -19.49 1.15 -2.05
C ASP A 88 -18.31 2.13 -2.21
N ASN A 89 -17.53 2.36 -1.16
CA ASN A 89 -16.37 3.24 -1.20
C ASN A 89 -15.16 2.64 -1.93
N LEU A 90 -15.15 1.34 -2.21
CA LEU A 90 -14.07 0.70 -2.98
C LEU A 90 -13.93 1.36 -4.36
N ARG A 91 -15.05 1.78 -4.97
CA ARG A 91 -15.05 2.52 -6.24
C ARG A 91 -14.27 3.85 -6.18
N CYS A 92 -14.26 4.50 -5.01
CA CYS A 92 -13.52 5.75 -4.82
C CYS A 92 -12.02 5.50 -4.92
N PHE A 93 -11.53 4.49 -4.23
CA PHE A 93 -10.14 4.07 -4.32
C PHE A 93 -9.76 3.61 -5.73
N LEU A 94 -10.60 2.83 -6.40
CA LEU A 94 -10.34 2.37 -7.77
C LEU A 94 -10.29 3.55 -8.76
N ARG A 95 -11.18 4.53 -8.62
CA ARG A 95 -11.14 5.77 -9.43
C ARG A 95 -9.82 6.51 -9.22
N TYR A 96 -9.38 6.68 -7.96
CA TYR A 96 -8.11 7.29 -7.61
C TYR A 96 -6.92 6.49 -8.20
N ALA A 97 -6.87 5.17 -8.00
CA ALA A 97 -5.82 4.31 -8.55
C ALA A 97 -5.70 4.41 -10.08
N GLY A 98 -6.83 4.41 -10.78
CA GLY A 98 -6.87 4.61 -12.23
C GLY A 98 -6.37 5.99 -12.68
N ARG A 99 -6.64 7.05 -11.89
CA ARG A 99 -6.08 8.38 -12.14
C ARG A 99 -4.58 8.42 -11.92
N ALA A 100 -4.09 7.83 -10.83
CA ALA A 100 -2.66 7.74 -10.55
C ALA A 100 -1.92 6.98 -11.65
N ALA A 101 -2.46 5.85 -12.12
CA ALA A 101 -1.89 5.09 -13.22
C ALA A 101 -1.83 5.92 -14.52
N ARG A 102 -2.85 6.72 -14.80
CA ARG A 102 -2.84 7.63 -15.95
C ARG A 102 -1.84 8.77 -15.81
N ALA A 103 -1.75 9.37 -14.63
CA ALA A 103 -0.91 10.55 -14.39
C ALA A 103 0.59 10.22 -14.34
N PHE A 104 0.93 9.04 -13.81
CA PHE A 104 2.32 8.68 -13.49
C PHE A 104 2.84 7.45 -14.21
N GLY A 105 2.00 6.73 -14.96
CA GLY A 105 2.36 5.46 -15.58
C GLY A 105 3.52 5.51 -16.59
N HIS A 106 3.87 6.67 -17.11
CA HIS A 106 5.04 6.85 -17.98
C HIS A 106 6.36 7.03 -17.20
N LEU A 107 6.30 7.17 -15.88
CA LEU A 107 7.44 7.37 -14.98
C LEU A 107 7.77 6.15 -14.12
N THR A 108 6.87 5.18 -14.05
CA THR A 108 7.07 3.94 -13.29
C THR A 108 6.29 2.79 -13.91
N ASP A 109 6.84 1.60 -13.81
CA ASP A 109 6.20 0.34 -14.19
C ASP A 109 5.91 -0.56 -12.98
N GLU A 110 6.34 -0.17 -11.78
CA GLU A 110 6.07 -0.91 -10.54
C GLU A 110 5.14 -0.13 -9.60
N TYR A 111 4.14 -0.85 -9.02
CA TYR A 111 3.15 -0.26 -8.12
C TYR A 111 2.95 -1.09 -6.86
N ILE A 112 2.90 -0.40 -5.73
CA ILE A 112 2.38 -0.92 -4.46
C ILE A 112 0.95 -0.40 -4.31
N THR A 113 -0.02 -1.29 -4.25
CA THR A 113 -1.43 -0.90 -4.07
C THR A 113 -1.72 -0.48 -2.64
N PHE A 114 -1.23 -1.25 -1.68
CA PHE A 114 -1.38 -1.02 -0.24
C PHE A 114 -0.06 -1.22 0.49
N PHE A 115 0.26 -0.27 1.35
CA PHE A 115 1.41 -0.34 2.25
C PHE A 115 0.93 -0.74 3.65
N GLU A 116 1.30 -1.91 4.13
CA GLU A 116 0.98 -2.48 5.44
C GLU A 116 -0.53 -2.49 5.79
N PRO A 117 -1.43 -3.00 4.94
CA PRO A 117 -2.87 -2.96 5.21
C PRO A 117 -3.26 -3.66 6.52
N ASN A 118 -2.53 -4.70 6.91
CA ASN A 118 -2.72 -5.42 8.16
C ASN A 118 -2.38 -4.55 9.38
N GLU A 119 -1.34 -3.73 9.33
CA GLU A 119 -1.00 -2.75 10.38
C GLU A 119 -1.99 -1.58 10.39
N LEU A 120 -2.40 -1.11 9.23
CA LEU A 120 -3.32 0.02 9.10
C LEU A 120 -4.67 -0.24 9.76
N VAL A 121 -5.22 -1.45 9.63
CA VAL A 121 -6.51 -1.77 10.27
C VAL A 121 -6.41 -1.80 11.79
N TRP A 122 -5.24 -2.09 12.35
CA TRP A 122 -4.98 -1.94 13.78
C TRP A 122 -5.01 -0.48 14.21
N LYS A 123 -4.31 0.38 13.49
CA LYS A 123 -4.24 1.82 13.78
C LYS A 123 -5.59 2.52 13.60
N LYS A 124 -6.36 2.16 12.58
CA LYS A 124 -7.65 2.77 12.27
C LYS A 124 -8.80 2.30 13.16
N SER A 125 -8.70 1.13 13.78
CA SER A 125 -9.78 0.62 14.64
C SER A 125 -9.52 0.99 16.10
N ALA A 126 -10.07 2.13 16.54
CA ALA A 126 -9.98 2.61 17.92
C ALA A 126 -10.50 1.60 18.98
N ASN A 127 -11.39 0.69 18.60
CA ASN A 127 -12.14 -0.19 19.50
C ASN A 127 -11.76 -1.67 19.36
N ARG A 128 -10.54 -2.07 19.20
CA ARG A 128 -10.11 -3.49 19.19
C ARG A 128 -11.12 -4.52 18.61
N ASN A 129 -12.09 -4.06 17.79
CA ASN A 129 -13.16 -4.90 17.25
C ASN A 129 -12.62 -5.70 16.06
N LEU A 130 -12.27 -6.97 16.31
CA LEU A 130 -11.74 -7.89 15.31
C LEU A 130 -12.62 -7.98 14.07
N ARG A 131 -13.95 -8.00 14.24
CA ARG A 131 -14.91 -8.10 13.13
C ARG A 131 -14.79 -6.90 12.18
N LEU A 132 -14.64 -5.69 12.70
CA LEU A 132 -14.46 -4.48 11.88
C LEU A 132 -13.10 -4.47 11.19
N ARG A 133 -12.04 -4.92 11.87
CA ARG A 133 -10.70 -5.04 11.26
C ARG A 133 -10.73 -5.99 10.08
N PHE A 134 -11.26 -7.20 10.25
CA PHE A 134 -11.38 -8.17 9.16
C PHE A 134 -12.31 -7.70 8.04
N LYS A 135 -13.34 -6.91 8.36
CA LYS A 135 -14.17 -6.27 7.34
C LYS A 135 -13.36 -5.27 6.51
N MET A 136 -12.56 -4.39 7.14
CA MET A 136 -11.67 -3.46 6.43
C MET A 136 -10.64 -4.21 5.58
N LEU A 137 -9.97 -5.24 6.14
CA LEU A 137 -9.02 -6.07 5.39
C LEU A 137 -9.66 -6.75 4.18
N SER A 138 -10.89 -7.26 4.32
CA SER A 138 -11.63 -7.86 3.21
C SER A 138 -11.83 -6.86 2.07
N HIS A 139 -12.24 -5.64 2.40
CA HIS A 139 -12.45 -4.58 1.43
C HIS A 139 -11.13 -4.12 0.79
N MET A 140 -10.06 -3.97 1.57
CA MET A 140 -8.73 -3.63 1.05
C MET A 140 -8.19 -4.73 0.12
N ALA A 141 -8.35 -6.01 0.48
CA ALA A 141 -7.93 -7.13 -0.35
C ALA A 141 -8.72 -7.18 -1.68
N CYS A 142 -10.05 -7.01 -1.62
CA CYS A 142 -10.86 -6.90 -2.82
C CYS A 142 -10.46 -5.69 -3.69
N ALA A 143 -10.19 -4.54 -3.06
CA ALA A 143 -9.75 -3.33 -3.75
C ALA A 143 -8.37 -3.51 -4.40
N HIS A 144 -7.44 -4.24 -3.75
CA HIS A 144 -6.14 -4.60 -4.33
C HIS A 144 -6.33 -5.34 -5.66
N VAL A 145 -7.04 -6.46 -5.65
CA VAL A 145 -7.23 -7.29 -6.85
C VAL A 145 -7.88 -6.50 -7.99
N ARG A 146 -8.88 -5.67 -7.66
CA ARG A 146 -9.52 -4.80 -8.67
C ARG A 146 -8.59 -3.70 -9.17
N ALA A 147 -7.75 -3.14 -8.30
CA ALA A 147 -6.76 -2.14 -8.68
C ALA A 147 -5.66 -2.73 -9.58
N VAL A 148 -5.19 -3.96 -9.29
CA VAL A 148 -4.23 -4.67 -10.15
C VAL A 148 -4.76 -4.75 -11.57
N LYS A 149 -5.97 -5.27 -11.74
CA LYS A 149 -6.60 -5.34 -13.06
C LYS A 149 -6.75 -3.96 -13.70
N LEU A 150 -7.27 -2.99 -12.97
CA LEU A 150 -7.52 -1.63 -13.48
C LEU A 150 -6.22 -0.93 -13.94
N VAL A 151 -5.14 -1.05 -13.16
CA VAL A 151 -3.85 -0.43 -13.52
C VAL A 151 -3.27 -1.09 -14.76
N ARG A 152 -3.29 -2.43 -14.84
CA ARG A 152 -2.85 -3.17 -16.03
C ARG A 152 -3.66 -2.74 -17.27
N ASP A 153 -4.98 -2.75 -17.19
CA ASP A 153 -5.86 -2.34 -18.30
C ASP A 153 -5.59 -0.87 -18.70
N THR A 154 -5.44 0.05 -17.73
CA THR A 154 -5.17 1.47 -17.98
C THR A 154 -3.84 1.68 -18.72
N ARG A 155 -2.80 0.93 -18.34
CA ARG A 155 -1.48 1.02 -18.97
C ARG A 155 -1.49 0.40 -20.37
N ALA A 156 -2.13 -0.75 -20.54
CA ALA A 156 -2.28 -1.40 -21.85
C ALA A 156 -3.00 -0.50 -22.86
N GLN A 157 -4.10 0.17 -22.45
CA GLN A 157 -4.81 1.15 -23.29
C GLN A 157 -3.93 2.32 -23.73
N ARG A 158 -2.88 2.63 -22.99
CA ARG A 158 -1.93 3.70 -23.30
C ARG A 158 -0.64 3.19 -23.96
N GLN A 159 -0.59 1.92 -24.31
CA GLN A 159 0.58 1.28 -24.93
C GLN A 159 1.86 1.44 -24.09
N LEU A 160 1.73 1.49 -22.76
CA LEU A 160 2.86 1.53 -21.85
C LEU A 160 3.40 0.12 -21.62
N PRO A 161 4.70 -0.04 -21.27
CA PRO A 161 5.30 -1.33 -20.99
C PRO A 161 4.53 -2.13 -19.93
N GLU A 162 4.75 -3.42 -19.90
CA GLU A 162 4.20 -4.31 -18.87
C GLU A 162 4.49 -3.77 -17.47
N THR A 163 3.56 -4.00 -16.56
CA THR A 163 3.65 -3.44 -15.21
C THR A 163 3.62 -4.52 -14.16
N ARG A 164 4.37 -4.29 -13.09
CA ARG A 164 4.43 -5.15 -11.91
C ARG A 164 3.64 -4.50 -10.77
N LEU A 165 2.74 -5.25 -10.17
CA LEU A 165 1.92 -4.77 -9.07
C LEU A 165 2.04 -5.72 -7.87
N GLY A 166 2.20 -5.11 -6.71
CA GLY A 166 2.29 -5.83 -5.45
C GLY A 166 1.72 -5.04 -4.28
N PHE A 167 2.06 -5.45 -3.10
CA PHE A 167 1.72 -4.78 -1.85
C PHE A 167 2.82 -4.99 -0.82
N VAL A 168 2.82 -4.15 0.21
CA VAL A 168 3.71 -4.31 1.37
C VAL A 168 2.88 -4.91 2.49
N LEU A 169 3.41 -5.95 3.13
CA LEU A 169 2.79 -6.58 4.29
C LEU A 169 3.71 -6.44 5.49
N ARG A 170 3.19 -5.98 6.62
CA ARG A 170 3.93 -6.04 7.87
C ARG A 170 3.85 -7.44 8.43
N MET A 171 5.00 -8.06 8.64
CA MET A 171 5.14 -9.34 9.31
C MET A 171 5.88 -9.18 10.64
N TYR A 172 5.37 -9.85 11.67
CA TYR A 172 5.93 -9.79 13.02
C TYR A 172 6.68 -11.08 13.29
N PRO A 173 7.97 -11.03 13.67
CA PRO A 173 8.68 -12.20 14.14
C PRO A 173 7.98 -12.85 15.34
N ALA A 174 8.10 -14.16 15.49
CA ALA A 174 7.43 -14.92 16.55
C ALA A 174 7.67 -14.39 17.98
N ILE A 175 8.80 -13.72 18.21
CA ILE A 175 9.14 -13.09 19.50
C ILE A 175 8.28 -11.85 19.78
N GLU A 176 8.01 -11.04 18.75
CA GLU A 176 7.13 -9.87 18.88
C GLU A 176 5.68 -10.29 19.06
N LEU A 177 5.26 -11.36 18.39
CA LEU A 177 3.95 -11.99 18.57
C LEU A 177 3.76 -12.42 20.05
N ARG A 178 4.76 -13.01 20.69
CA ARG A 178 4.71 -13.39 22.10
C ARG A 178 4.58 -12.19 23.05
N ARG A 179 5.22 -11.05 22.74
CA ARG A 179 5.11 -9.83 23.54
C ARG A 179 3.77 -9.10 23.36
N GLY A 180 3.20 -9.12 22.15
CA GLY A 180 1.87 -8.60 21.88
C GLY A 180 0.75 -9.41 22.53
N LEU A 181 0.96 -10.72 22.70
CA LEU A 181 0.05 -11.67 23.34
C LEU A 181 -0.28 -11.38 24.79
N LEU A 182 0.59 -10.69 25.53
CA LEU A 182 0.35 -10.27 26.92
C LEU A 182 -0.81 -9.25 27.05
N ARG A 183 -1.38 -8.78 25.93
CA ARG A 183 -2.50 -7.85 25.90
C ARG A 183 -3.83 -8.46 25.43
N GLY A 184 -3.97 -9.77 25.41
CA GLY A 184 -5.24 -10.46 25.13
C GLY A 184 -5.50 -10.89 23.69
N ASP A 185 -4.58 -10.61 22.76
CA ASP A 185 -4.62 -11.17 21.40
C ASP A 185 -3.78 -12.46 21.37
N ASN A 186 -4.33 -13.56 20.91
CA ASN A 186 -3.62 -14.84 20.85
C ASN A 186 -2.78 -14.97 19.56
N ALA A 187 -1.78 -15.88 19.56
CA ALA A 187 -0.89 -16.11 18.42
C ALA A 187 -1.64 -16.43 17.13
N ALA A 188 -2.77 -17.15 17.23
CA ALA A 188 -3.62 -17.46 16.07
C ALA A 188 -4.22 -16.20 15.45
N THR A 189 -4.64 -15.22 16.26
CA THR A 189 -5.16 -13.95 15.76
C THR A 189 -4.07 -13.16 15.07
N ALA A 190 -2.87 -13.07 15.64
CA ALA A 190 -1.75 -12.36 15.03
C ALA A 190 -1.35 -13.00 13.68
N SER A 191 -1.21 -14.32 13.62
CA SER A 191 -0.93 -15.05 12.37
C SER A 191 -2.04 -14.84 11.32
N ALA A 192 -3.30 -14.72 11.74
CA ALA A 192 -4.40 -14.46 10.82
C ALA A 192 -4.27 -13.08 10.15
N TYR A 193 -3.75 -12.06 10.83
CA TYR A 193 -3.49 -10.74 10.24
C TYR A 193 -2.33 -10.71 9.25
N GLU A 194 -1.46 -11.70 9.26
CA GLU A 194 -0.37 -11.84 8.30
C GLU A 194 -0.77 -12.74 7.14
N ILE A 195 -1.23 -13.94 7.44
CA ILE A 195 -1.47 -15.00 6.43
C ILE A 195 -2.73 -14.73 5.60
N LEU A 196 -3.83 -14.34 6.24
CA LEU A 196 -5.10 -14.17 5.52
C LEU A 196 -5.07 -13.04 4.47
N PRO A 197 -4.58 -11.82 4.78
CA PRO A 197 -4.44 -10.79 3.76
C PRO A 197 -3.41 -11.17 2.68
N LEU A 198 -2.33 -11.90 3.04
CA LEU A 198 -1.35 -12.37 2.09
C LEU A 198 -1.99 -13.29 1.04
N LEU A 199 -2.74 -14.31 1.46
CA LEU A 199 -3.45 -15.23 0.56
C LEU A 199 -4.53 -14.52 -0.25
N ALA A 200 -5.32 -13.66 0.39
CA ALA A 200 -6.41 -12.93 -0.28
C ALA A 200 -5.88 -11.97 -1.35
N MET A 201 -4.80 -11.24 -1.07
CA MET A 201 -4.24 -10.24 -1.99
C MET A 201 -3.36 -10.88 -3.07
N ALA A 202 -2.50 -11.83 -2.73
CA ALA A 202 -1.61 -12.44 -3.72
C ALA A 202 -2.32 -13.48 -4.59
N ARG A 203 -3.25 -14.26 -4.02
CA ARG A 203 -3.86 -15.43 -4.68
C ARG A 203 -5.37 -15.33 -4.89
N GLY A 204 -6.03 -14.29 -4.35
CA GLY A 204 -7.50 -14.20 -4.38
C GLY A 204 -8.20 -15.26 -3.52
N GLU A 205 -7.50 -15.86 -2.57
CA GLU A 205 -8.00 -16.88 -1.66
C GLU A 205 -8.49 -16.24 -0.37
N PHE A 206 -9.80 -16.02 -0.28
CA PHE A 206 -10.43 -15.39 0.89
C PHE A 206 -10.87 -16.46 1.88
N LEU A 207 -10.04 -16.71 2.89
CA LEU A 207 -10.36 -17.62 3.99
C LEU A 207 -11.04 -16.88 5.14
N PRO A 208 -12.02 -17.49 5.83
CA PRO A 208 -12.64 -16.88 7.00
C PRO A 208 -11.60 -16.45 8.06
N PRO A 209 -11.76 -15.29 8.70
CA PRO A 209 -12.90 -14.38 8.66
C PRO A 209 -12.92 -13.34 7.53
N LEU A 210 -11.97 -13.37 6.58
CA LEU A 210 -12.04 -12.49 5.42
C LEU A 210 -13.22 -12.88 4.49
N ARG A 211 -13.83 -11.86 3.89
CA ARG A 211 -14.98 -12.03 3.00
C ARG A 211 -14.66 -11.55 1.60
N ASN A 212 -14.94 -12.38 0.62
CA ASN A 212 -14.84 -12.05 -0.78
C ASN A 212 -16.10 -11.31 -1.26
N THR A 213 -16.21 -10.01 -0.97
CA THR A 213 -17.41 -9.20 -1.26
C THR A 213 -17.56 -8.91 -2.75
N LEU A 214 -16.48 -8.86 -3.50
CA LEU A 214 -16.48 -8.58 -4.94
C LEU A 214 -16.38 -9.84 -5.83
N ARG A 215 -16.56 -11.03 -5.25
CA ARG A 215 -16.49 -12.31 -5.96
C ARG A 215 -15.21 -12.45 -6.80
N ILE A 216 -14.08 -12.15 -6.18
CA ILE A 216 -12.75 -12.33 -6.76
C ILE A 216 -12.53 -13.82 -7.02
N ARG A 217 -12.02 -14.15 -8.20
CA ARG A 217 -11.62 -15.53 -8.51
C ARG A 217 -10.18 -15.78 -8.05
N PRO A 218 -9.86 -17.00 -7.58
CA PRO A 218 -8.47 -17.38 -7.33
C PRO A 218 -7.61 -17.20 -8.58
N GLY A 219 -6.35 -16.79 -8.37
CA GLY A 219 -5.41 -16.49 -9.45
C GLY A 219 -4.17 -15.78 -8.90
N SER A 220 -3.23 -15.41 -9.76
CA SER A 220 -2.08 -14.60 -9.40
C SER A 220 -2.43 -13.12 -9.48
N TRP A 221 -2.55 -12.47 -8.32
CA TRP A 221 -2.96 -11.08 -8.21
C TRP A 221 -1.87 -10.14 -7.69
N ALA A 222 -0.68 -10.68 -7.38
CA ALA A 222 0.50 -9.90 -7.06
C ALA A 222 1.70 -10.49 -7.78
N ASP A 223 2.51 -9.63 -8.40
CA ASP A 223 3.77 -9.99 -9.04
C ASP A 223 4.89 -9.99 -8.01
N PHE A 224 4.72 -9.25 -6.93
CA PHE A 224 5.64 -9.24 -5.78
C PHE A 224 4.90 -8.95 -4.46
N VAL A 225 5.53 -9.38 -3.38
CA VAL A 225 5.15 -8.99 -2.01
C VAL A 225 6.37 -8.39 -1.34
N ALA A 226 6.27 -7.13 -0.96
CA ALA A 226 7.29 -6.51 -0.13
C ALA A 226 6.95 -6.70 1.34
N VAL A 227 7.95 -6.96 2.16
CA VAL A 227 7.79 -7.22 3.58
C VAL A 227 8.47 -6.12 4.38
N SER A 228 7.73 -5.56 5.33
CA SER A 228 8.24 -4.62 6.32
C SER A 228 8.15 -5.23 7.72
N GLY A 229 8.93 -4.71 8.66
CA GLY A 229 8.87 -5.11 10.06
C GLY A 229 10.18 -5.68 10.59
N GLY A 230 10.27 -5.77 11.91
CA GLY A 230 11.48 -6.18 12.61
C GLY A 230 12.59 -5.11 12.56
N GLY A 231 13.17 -4.75 13.70
CA GLY A 231 14.19 -3.70 13.78
C GLY A 231 15.56 -4.10 13.25
N ASP A 232 15.79 -5.36 12.87
CA ASP A 232 17.07 -5.87 12.38
C ASP A 232 16.95 -6.65 11.08
N GLU A 233 18.07 -6.79 10.40
CA GLU A 233 18.17 -7.41 9.08
C GLU A 233 17.77 -8.90 9.09
N GLU A 234 18.11 -9.63 10.16
CA GLU A 234 17.80 -11.06 10.29
C GLU A 234 16.29 -11.29 10.34
N LYS A 235 15.58 -10.47 11.11
CA LYS A 235 14.12 -10.53 11.22
C LYS A 235 13.44 -10.20 9.90
N ARG A 236 13.93 -9.19 9.17
CA ARG A 236 13.41 -8.86 7.84
C ARG A 236 13.59 -10.01 6.85
N ARG A 237 14.79 -10.59 6.79
CA ARG A 237 15.07 -11.77 5.94
C ARG A 237 14.16 -12.95 6.27
N TYR A 238 13.90 -13.19 7.56
CA TYR A 238 12.94 -14.21 7.98
C TYR A 238 11.54 -13.95 7.41
N CYS A 239 11.04 -12.73 7.51
CA CYS A 239 9.73 -12.34 7.00
C CYS A 239 9.62 -12.51 5.48
N CYS A 240 10.65 -12.12 4.71
CA CYS A 240 10.68 -12.33 3.26
C CYS A 240 10.61 -13.80 2.89
N ARG A 241 11.39 -14.66 3.55
CA ARG A 241 11.34 -16.12 3.33
C ARG A 241 9.97 -16.70 3.65
N ALA A 242 9.35 -16.26 4.75
CA ALA A 242 8.01 -16.72 5.10
C ALA A 242 6.96 -16.30 4.06
N ALA A 243 7.03 -15.06 3.55
CA ALA A 243 6.13 -14.59 2.50
C ALA A 243 6.34 -15.37 1.19
N ALA A 244 7.59 -15.61 0.77
CA ALA A 244 7.91 -16.41 -0.42
C ALA A 244 7.35 -17.84 -0.32
N THR A 245 7.47 -18.47 0.84
CA THR A 245 6.92 -19.82 1.08
C THR A 245 5.39 -19.85 0.94
N LEU A 246 4.72 -18.77 1.33
CA LEU A 246 3.26 -18.71 1.31
C LEU A 246 2.68 -18.35 -0.08
N THR A 247 3.40 -17.58 -0.88
CA THR A 247 2.83 -17.00 -2.11
C THR A 247 3.49 -17.48 -3.40
N GLU A 248 4.72 -17.99 -3.32
CA GLU A 248 5.55 -18.31 -4.50
C GLU A 248 5.80 -17.09 -5.44
N THR A 249 5.53 -15.88 -4.94
CA THR A 249 5.79 -14.63 -5.66
C THR A 249 7.13 -14.03 -5.27
N GLU A 250 7.67 -13.13 -6.08
CA GLU A 250 8.88 -12.39 -5.71
C GLU A 250 8.66 -11.63 -4.40
N THR A 251 9.60 -11.74 -3.47
CA THR A 251 9.55 -11.01 -2.21
C THR A 251 10.80 -10.16 -2.01
N TRP A 252 10.63 -8.99 -1.44
CA TRP A 252 11.72 -8.10 -1.03
C TRP A 252 11.37 -7.33 0.23
N GLU A 253 12.38 -6.85 0.94
CA GLU A 253 12.21 -6.12 2.18
C GLU A 253 12.17 -4.60 1.97
N VAL A 254 11.39 -3.92 2.82
CA VAL A 254 11.35 -2.45 2.86
C VAL A 254 12.23 -1.99 4.02
N VAL A 255 13.21 -1.17 3.71
CA VAL A 255 14.03 -0.49 4.71
C VAL A 255 13.52 0.93 4.88
N ASP A 256 13.26 1.35 6.12
CA ASP A 256 12.99 2.75 6.44
C ASP A 256 14.28 3.56 6.18
N GLY A 257 14.39 4.09 4.97
CA GLY A 257 15.42 5.05 4.65
C GLY A 257 15.13 6.34 5.41
N ARG A 258 15.73 6.52 6.58
CA ARG A 258 15.93 7.88 7.09
C ARG A 258 16.92 8.49 6.11
N GLU A 259 16.49 9.49 5.33
CA GLU A 259 17.44 10.39 4.71
C GLU A 259 18.12 11.09 5.89
N ASP A 260 19.37 10.70 6.17
CA ASP A 260 20.27 11.51 6.98
C ASP A 260 20.39 12.84 6.25
N GLY A 261 19.79 13.89 6.87
CA GLY A 261 19.70 15.24 6.35
C GLY A 261 21.03 15.99 6.34
#